data_9aacc1b51fb75bca9bb93d573f76cea2
#
_entry.id   9aacc1b51fb75bca9bb93d573f76cea2
#
_cell.length_a   1.000
_cell.length_b   1.000
_cell.length_c   1.000
_cell.angle_alpha   90.00
_cell.angle_beta   90.00
_cell.angle_gamma   90.00
#
_symmetry.space_group_name_H-M   'P 1'
#
loop_
_entity.id
_entity.type
_entity.pdbx_description
1 polymer ?
#
loop_
_entity_poly.entity_id
_entity_poly.type
_entity_poly.pdbx_seq_one_letter_code
_entity_poly.pdbx_strand_id
1 'polypeptide(L)'
;MPHSAMRSTYERIVINQFTPLHCAQAREMLGWSFEHLSEQSTVSVPAIQRFEAGAPVRDVTRLALAYSLEAQGLVFFPGFSPGRGGNVRGTTPDPMGRDDFAMIE
;
A
#
# COMPACT_ATOMS: atom_id res chain seq x y z
N MET A 1 12.10 22.35 5.44
CA MET A 1 12.19 22.08 4.01
C MET A 1 10.82 21.96 3.39
N PRO A 2 10.50 22.82 2.46
CA PRO A 2 9.20 22.73 1.80
C PRO A 2 8.95 21.39 1.11
N HIS A 3 10.01 20.77 0.61
CA HIS A 3 9.88 19.50 -0.07
C HIS A 3 9.28 18.41 0.80
N SER A 4 9.77 18.31 2.04
CA SER A 4 9.29 17.26 2.93
C SER A 4 7.81 17.44 3.24
N ALA A 5 7.39 18.68 3.49
CA ALA A 5 5.99 18.95 3.80
C ALA A 5 5.08 18.63 2.61
N MET A 6 5.47 19.04 1.41
CA MET A 6 4.69 18.78 0.20
C MET A 6 4.61 17.30 -0.09
N ARG A 7 5.75 16.61 -0.04
CA ARG A 7 5.79 15.18 -0.29
C ARG A 7 4.94 14.42 0.71
N SER A 8 5.03 14.80 1.98
CA SER A 8 4.27 14.16 3.03
C SER A 8 2.76 14.32 2.81
N THR A 9 2.32 15.50 2.38
CA THR A 9 0.92 15.76 2.07
C THR A 9 0.46 14.91 0.90
N TYR A 10 1.26 14.87 -0.15
CA TYR A 10 0.97 14.06 -1.33
C TYR A 10 0.85 12.58 -0.98
N GLU A 11 1.80 12.08 -0.21
CA GLU A 11 1.78 10.67 0.21
C GLU A 11 0.54 10.35 1.03
N ARG A 12 0.11 11.25 1.89
CA ARG A 12 -1.10 11.02 2.69
C ARG A 12 -2.35 10.94 1.83
N ILE A 13 -2.42 11.76 0.79
CA ILE A 13 -3.56 11.69 -0.14
C ILE A 13 -3.59 10.34 -0.83
N VAL A 14 -2.45 9.90 -1.33
CA VAL A 14 -2.34 8.61 -2.01
C VAL A 14 -2.66 7.46 -1.05
N ILE A 15 -2.06 7.49 0.13
CA ILE A 15 -2.25 6.44 1.14
C ILE A 15 -3.73 6.31 1.52
N ASN A 16 -4.42 7.44 1.65
CA ASN A 16 -5.83 7.43 2.06
C ASN A 16 -6.75 6.81 1.03
N GLN A 17 -6.30 6.65 -0.21
CA GLN A 17 -7.08 5.96 -1.23
C GLN A 17 -7.01 4.45 -1.09
N PHE A 18 -6.03 3.97 -0.35
CA PHE A 18 -5.82 2.54 -0.16
C PHE A 18 -6.28 2.13 1.23
N THR A 19 -7.31 1.31 1.27
CA THR A 19 -7.98 0.93 2.53
C THR A 19 -7.68 -0.52 2.88
N PRO A 20 -7.96 -0.93 4.14
CA PRO A 20 -7.85 -2.35 4.51
C PRO A 20 -8.65 -3.27 3.59
N LEU A 21 -9.85 -2.85 3.21
CA LEU A 21 -10.67 -3.67 2.33
C LEU A 21 -10.04 -3.78 0.94
N HIS A 22 -9.45 -2.71 0.44
CA HIS A 22 -8.72 -2.75 -0.83
C HIS A 22 -7.60 -3.79 -0.79
N CYS A 23 -6.88 -3.86 0.31
CA CYS A 23 -5.79 -4.82 0.46
C CYS A 23 -6.29 -6.25 0.35
N ALA A 24 -7.34 -6.57 1.09
CA ALA A 24 -7.92 -7.91 1.07
C ALA A 24 -8.47 -8.27 -0.30
N GLN A 25 -9.18 -7.35 -0.93
CA GLN A 25 -9.76 -7.57 -2.24
C GLN A 25 -8.68 -7.72 -3.31
N ALA A 26 -7.61 -6.93 -3.23
CA ALA A 26 -6.51 -7.01 -4.17
C ALA A 26 -5.80 -8.36 -4.07
N ARG A 27 -5.54 -8.83 -2.84
CA ARG A 27 -4.96 -10.16 -2.66
C ARG A 27 -5.84 -11.23 -3.32
N GLU A 28 -7.14 -11.14 -3.09
CA GLU A 28 -8.08 -12.10 -3.65
C GLU A 28 -8.07 -12.08 -5.17
N MET A 29 -8.07 -10.88 -5.75
CA MET A 29 -8.02 -10.73 -7.21
C MET A 29 -6.77 -11.34 -7.82
N LEU A 30 -5.64 -11.26 -7.10
CA LEU A 30 -4.37 -11.77 -7.57
C LEU A 30 -4.12 -13.23 -7.18
N GLY A 31 -4.97 -13.79 -6.33
CA GLY A 31 -4.75 -15.12 -5.79
C GLY A 31 -3.56 -15.17 -4.84
N TRP A 32 -3.27 -14.08 -4.14
CA TRP A 32 -2.11 -13.97 -3.27
C TRP A 32 -2.45 -14.29 -1.83
N SER A 33 -1.61 -15.12 -1.22
CA SER A 33 -1.67 -15.38 0.21
C SER A 33 -1.08 -14.18 0.97
N PHE A 34 -1.26 -14.17 2.28
CA PHE A 34 -0.57 -13.22 3.15
C PHE A 34 0.94 -13.35 2.99
N GLU A 35 1.43 -14.56 2.93
CA GLU A 35 2.86 -14.83 2.79
C GLU A 35 3.41 -14.26 1.50
N HIS A 36 2.68 -14.41 0.42
CA HIS A 36 3.13 -13.88 -0.87
C HIS A 36 3.18 -12.36 -0.86
N LEU A 37 2.13 -11.72 -0.33
CA LEU A 37 2.13 -10.26 -0.22
C LEU A 37 3.26 -9.80 0.71
N SER A 38 3.52 -10.53 1.78
CA SER A 38 4.63 -10.23 2.68
C SER A 38 5.96 -10.23 1.93
N GLU A 39 6.18 -11.23 1.10
CA GLU A 39 7.41 -11.31 0.31
C GLU A 39 7.53 -10.14 -0.66
N GLN A 40 6.44 -9.75 -1.29
CA GLN A 40 6.46 -8.69 -2.28
C GLN A 40 6.60 -7.30 -1.65
N SER A 41 6.05 -7.11 -0.48
CA SER A 41 5.99 -5.78 0.16
C SER A 41 7.04 -5.58 1.24
N THR A 42 7.65 -6.64 1.72
CA THR A 42 8.52 -6.69 2.90
C THR A 42 7.78 -6.36 4.21
N VAL A 43 6.46 -6.32 4.17
CA VAL A 43 5.64 -6.15 5.37
C VAL A 43 5.37 -7.53 5.97
N SER A 44 5.48 -7.68 7.28
CA SER A 44 5.28 -8.98 7.93
C SER A 44 3.83 -9.44 7.79
N VAL A 45 3.63 -10.76 7.81
CA VAL A 45 2.29 -11.34 7.76
C VAL A 45 1.41 -10.81 8.89
N PRO A 46 1.86 -10.78 10.15
CA PRO A 46 1.02 -10.22 11.21
C PRO A 46 0.61 -8.77 10.96
N ALA A 47 1.49 -7.96 10.40
CA ALA A 47 1.17 -6.56 10.09
C ALA A 47 0.12 -6.46 8.99
N ILE A 48 0.21 -7.31 7.97
CA ILE A 48 -0.79 -7.35 6.91
C ILE A 48 -2.14 -7.73 7.49
N GLN A 49 -2.16 -8.75 8.33
CA GLN A 49 -3.40 -9.21 8.97
C GLN A 49 -4.02 -8.12 9.83
N ARG A 50 -3.20 -7.41 10.60
CA ARG A 50 -3.69 -6.28 11.41
C ARG A 50 -4.27 -5.19 10.53
N PHE A 51 -3.59 -4.85 9.45
CA PHE A 51 -4.07 -3.82 8.54
C PHE A 51 -5.41 -4.21 7.93
N GLU A 52 -5.54 -5.43 7.44
CA GLU A 52 -6.80 -5.88 6.82
C GLU A 52 -7.93 -5.97 7.83
N ALA A 53 -7.59 -6.15 9.11
CA ALA A 53 -8.58 -6.15 10.19
C ALA A 53 -8.98 -4.74 10.63
N GLY A 54 -8.36 -3.73 10.06
CA GLY A 54 -8.70 -2.34 10.39
C GLY A 54 -7.87 -1.73 11.50
N ALA A 55 -6.85 -2.44 11.99
CA ALA A 55 -5.99 -1.89 13.03
C ALA A 55 -5.02 -0.86 12.43
N PRO A 56 -4.62 0.14 13.23
CA PRO A 56 -3.67 1.13 12.74
C PRO A 56 -2.31 0.50 12.41
N VAL A 57 -1.71 0.95 11.33
CA VAL A 57 -0.34 0.60 10.96
C VAL A 57 0.37 1.89 10.59
N ARG A 58 1.68 1.82 10.50
CA ARG A 58 2.47 2.99 10.11
C ARG A 58 2.18 3.34 8.65
N ASP A 59 2.31 4.63 8.32
CA ASP A 59 2.10 5.10 6.95
C ASP A 59 3.02 4.39 5.97
N VAL A 60 4.29 4.18 6.34
CA VAL A 60 5.24 3.51 5.46
C VAL A 60 4.83 2.05 5.19
N THR A 61 4.24 1.39 6.18
CA THR A 61 3.73 0.03 6.02
C THR A 61 2.60 0.00 4.99
N ARG A 62 1.67 0.93 5.14
CA ARG A 62 0.52 1.06 4.24
C ARG A 62 0.98 1.39 2.81
N LEU A 63 1.93 2.30 2.70
CA LEU A 63 2.51 2.68 1.43
C LEU A 63 3.19 1.49 0.75
N ALA A 64 3.91 0.68 1.50
CA ALA A 64 4.59 -0.49 0.95
C ALA A 64 3.59 -1.50 0.40
N LEU A 65 2.47 -1.70 1.10
CA LEU A 65 1.42 -2.59 0.63
C LEU A 65 0.79 -2.08 -0.66
N ALA A 66 0.42 -0.80 -0.67
CA ALA A 66 -0.19 -0.19 -1.85
C ALA A 66 0.76 -0.26 -3.05
N TYR A 67 2.02 0.06 -2.83
CA TYR A 67 3.03 0.06 -3.88
C TYR A 67 3.16 -1.34 -4.51
N SER A 68 3.23 -2.37 -3.68
CA SER A 68 3.36 -3.75 -4.16
C SER A 68 2.18 -4.17 -5.01
N LEU A 69 0.98 -3.80 -4.58
CA LEU A 69 -0.23 -4.19 -5.28
C LEU A 69 -0.42 -3.38 -6.57
N GLU A 70 -0.08 -2.11 -6.54
CA GLU A 70 -0.12 -1.28 -7.75
C GLU A 70 0.87 -1.77 -8.80
N ALA A 71 1.99 -2.34 -8.37
CA ALA A 71 2.96 -2.91 -9.30
C ALA A 71 2.37 -4.05 -10.13
N GLN A 72 1.25 -4.62 -9.68
CA GLN A 72 0.55 -5.67 -10.40
C GLN A 72 -0.54 -5.12 -11.33
N GLY A 73 -0.57 -3.81 -11.53
CA GLY A 73 -1.52 -3.17 -12.41
C GLY A 73 -2.86 -2.85 -11.77
N LEU A 74 -2.92 -2.80 -10.44
CA LEU A 74 -4.15 -2.46 -9.73
C LEU A 74 -4.18 -0.98 -9.38
N VAL A 75 -5.38 -0.41 -9.38
CA VAL A 75 -5.60 0.97 -8.95
C VAL A 75 -6.66 0.99 -7.88
N PHE A 76 -6.56 1.94 -6.96
CA PHE A 76 -7.44 2.01 -5.80
C PHE A 76 -8.13 3.37 -5.74
N PHE A 77 -9.46 3.33 -5.64
CA PHE A 77 -10.26 4.53 -5.46
C PHE A 77 -11.18 4.33 -4.27
N PRO A 78 -11.35 5.36 -3.41
CA PRO A 78 -12.22 5.24 -2.24
C PRO A 78 -13.64 4.85 -2.65
N GLY A 79 -14.19 3.87 -1.94
CA GLY A 79 -15.57 3.45 -2.16
C GLY A 79 -15.79 2.47 -3.30
N PHE A 80 -14.73 2.09 -3.99
CA PHE A 80 -14.81 1.13 -5.11
C PHE A 80 -13.84 -0.01 -4.90
N SER A 81 -14.18 -1.17 -5.44
CA SER A 81 -13.25 -2.31 -5.47
C SER A 81 -12.02 -1.96 -6.28
N PRO A 82 -10.88 -2.62 -6.01
CA PRO A 82 -9.69 -2.38 -6.82
C PRO A 82 -9.98 -2.64 -8.29
N GLY A 83 -9.43 -1.77 -9.14
CA GLY A 83 -9.56 -1.92 -10.58
C GLY A 83 -8.24 -2.31 -11.20
N ARG A 84 -8.29 -2.75 -12.45
CA ARG A 84 -7.07 -3.03 -13.21
C ARG A 84 -6.79 -1.84 -14.10
N GLY A 85 -5.57 -1.34 -14.02
CA GLY A 85 -5.24 -0.09 -14.68
C GLY A 85 -4.18 -0.15 -15.74
N GLY A 86 -3.73 -1.31 -16.12
CA GLY A 86 -2.69 -1.40 -17.12
C GLY A 86 -1.40 -0.75 -16.65
N ASN A 87 -0.97 0.29 -17.31
CA ASN A 87 0.26 0.98 -16.94
C ASN A 87 0.07 2.11 -15.96
N VAL A 88 -1.00 2.13 -15.26
CA VAL A 88 -1.25 3.21 -14.32
C VAL A 88 -0.58 2.91 -13.01
N ARG A 89 0.64 2.56 -13.06
CA ARG A 89 1.34 2.48 -11.81
C ARG A 89 1.51 3.88 -11.31
N GLY A 90 0.88 4.01 -10.32
CA GLY A 90 0.90 5.05 -9.90
C GLY A 90 1.47 6.20 -9.44
N THR A 91 0.78 6.64 -8.62
CA THR A 91 1.07 7.81 -7.89
C THR A 91 1.66 7.48 -6.55
N THR A 92 1.71 6.22 -6.17
CA THR A 92 2.30 5.79 -4.92
C THR A 92 3.82 5.79 -5.05
N PRO A 93 4.52 6.58 -4.24
CA PRO A 93 5.97 6.62 -4.33
C PRO A 93 6.59 5.31 -3.84
N ASP A 94 7.79 5.04 -4.31
CA ASP A 94 8.54 3.86 -3.88
C ASP A 94 8.87 4.00 -2.39
N PRO A 95 8.37 3.09 -1.55
CA PRO A 95 8.59 3.20 -0.10
C PRO A 95 10.06 3.05 0.29
N MET A 96 10.86 2.40 -0.52
CA MET A 96 12.29 2.22 -0.22
C MET A 96 13.04 3.55 -0.19
N GLY A 97 12.50 4.58 -0.80
CA GLY A 97 13.10 5.91 -0.77
C GLY A 97 12.78 6.72 0.48
N ARG A 98 11.98 6.20 1.37
CA ARG A 98 11.61 6.92 2.59
C ARG A 98 12.62 6.69 3.68
N ASP A 99 12.81 7.72 4.51
CA ASP A 99 13.71 7.64 5.66
C ASP A 99 13.25 6.60 6.68
N ASP A 100 11.94 6.38 6.75
CA ASP A 100 11.36 5.47 7.74
C ASP A 100 11.09 4.07 7.17
N PHE A 101 11.63 3.74 6.01
CA PHE A 101 11.40 2.43 5.42
C PHE A 101 11.83 1.28 6.36
N ALA A 102 12.91 1.49 7.10
CA ALA A 102 13.39 0.48 8.05
C ALA A 102 12.40 0.21 9.18
N MET A 103 11.39 1.06 9.34
CA MET A 103 10.37 0.89 10.36
C MET A 103 9.13 0.15 9.87
N ILE A 104 9.17 -0.39 8.68
CA ILE A 104 8.10 -1.26 8.16
C ILE A 104 7.91 -2.43 9.12
N GLU A 105 6.68 -2.70 9.40
CA GLU A 105 6.34 -3.78 10.34
C GLU A 105 6.42 -5.17 9.76
#